data_b9e50ceec525f01bb53a6e7d78590c64
#
_entry.id   b9e50ceec525f01bb53a6e7d78590c64
#
_cell.length_a   1.000
_cell.length_b   1.000
_cell.length_c   1.000
_cell.angle_alpha   90.00
_cell.angle_beta   90.00
_cell.angle_gamma   90.00
#
_symmetry.space_group_name_H-M   'P 1'
#
loop_
_entity.id
_entity.type
_entity.pdbx_description
1 polymer ?
#
loop_
_entity_poly.entity_id
_entity_poly.type
_entity_poly.pdbx_seq_one_letter_code
_entity_poly.pdbx_strand_id
1 'polypeptide(L)'
;MKHKALKKIEGGKSTQRVNIQKQKIKVQKLYQKIDNIRTDYINKTIAEIVKTKPSFITIEDLNVKGMMKNRHLSKAVASQKFYEFRIKLQAKCNENGIELRVVDRWYPSSKTCHCCKNIKKDLRLSDRIFKCDCGYIEDRDFNAALNLRDAMTYEGA
;
A
#
# COMPACT_ATOMS: atom_id res chain seq x y z
N MET A 1 8.53 -19.50 38.24
CA MET A 1 9.67 -18.67 37.86
C MET A 1 9.33 -17.25 37.35
N LYS A 2 8.16 -16.99 36.79
CA LYS A 2 7.75 -15.64 36.24
C LYS A 2 7.52 -14.59 37.34
N HIS A 3 7.09 -14.91 38.53
CA HIS A 3 6.85 -13.95 39.62
C HIS A 3 8.12 -13.36 40.27
N LYS A 4 9.25 -14.07 40.24
CA LYS A 4 10.52 -13.55 40.77
C LYS A 4 11.14 -12.47 39.84
N ALA A 5 10.93 -12.57 38.54
CA ALA A 5 11.43 -11.59 37.59
C ALA A 5 10.67 -10.24 37.67
N LEU A 6 9.35 -10.28 37.90
CA LEU A 6 8.54 -9.07 38.07
C LEU A 6 8.87 -8.27 39.33
N LYS A 7 9.10 -8.95 40.49
CA LYS A 7 9.50 -8.28 41.75
C LYS A 7 10.87 -7.59 41.66
N LYS A 8 11.79 -8.09 40.81
CA LYS A 8 13.11 -7.47 40.59
C LYS A 8 13.04 -6.17 39.80
N ILE A 9 11.96 -5.99 38.97
CA ILE A 9 11.70 -4.79 38.20
C ILE A 9 11.05 -3.68 39.07
N GLU A 10 10.23 -4.06 40.04
CA GLU A 10 9.56 -3.10 40.95
C GLU A 10 10.51 -2.43 41.97
N GLY A 11 11.63 -3.06 42.29
CA GLY A 11 12.64 -2.56 43.22
C GLY A 11 13.75 -1.68 42.63
N GLY A 12 13.67 -1.34 41.33
CA GLY A 12 14.67 -0.53 40.65
C GLY A 12 14.64 0.94 41.11
N LYS A 13 15.82 1.49 41.39
CA LYS A 13 15.99 2.90 41.81
C LYS A 13 15.25 3.83 40.85
N SER A 14 14.63 4.90 41.34
CA SER A 14 13.84 5.88 40.56
C SER A 14 14.57 6.39 39.30
N THR A 15 15.91 6.52 39.36
CA THR A 15 16.80 6.86 38.23
C THR A 15 16.75 5.88 37.06
N GLN A 16 16.60 4.58 37.31
CA GLN A 16 16.45 3.58 36.22
C GLN A 16 15.10 3.75 35.47
N ARG A 17 14.03 4.03 36.20
CA ARG A 17 12.72 4.30 35.59
C ARG A 17 12.75 5.54 34.71
N VAL A 18 13.40 6.59 35.14
CA VAL A 18 13.59 7.83 34.37
C VAL A 18 14.35 7.56 33.07
N ASN A 19 15.44 6.79 33.14
CA ASN A 19 16.24 6.47 31.95
C ASN A 19 15.47 5.59 30.96
N ILE A 20 14.71 4.60 31.43
CA ILE A 20 13.82 3.79 30.59
C ILE A 20 12.78 4.68 29.89
N GLN A 21 12.18 5.62 30.62
CA GLN A 21 11.20 6.55 30.05
C GLN A 21 11.83 7.46 28.99
N LYS A 22 13.02 8.00 29.24
CA LYS A 22 13.77 8.78 28.23
C LYS A 22 14.04 7.98 26.95
N GLN A 23 14.42 6.70 27.07
CA GLN A 23 14.65 5.85 25.92
C GLN A 23 13.35 5.54 25.16
N LYS A 24 12.24 5.27 25.86
CA LYS A 24 10.93 5.11 25.23
C LYS A 24 10.55 6.33 24.40
N ILE A 25 10.72 7.53 24.96
CA ILE A 25 10.42 8.79 24.24
C ILE A 25 11.30 8.92 22.97
N LYS A 26 12.59 8.60 23.06
CA LYS A 26 13.49 8.61 21.89
C LYS A 26 12.98 7.67 20.79
N VAL A 27 12.61 6.44 21.15
CA VAL A 27 12.08 5.46 20.21
C VAL A 27 10.76 5.95 19.59
N GLN A 28 9.85 6.49 20.39
CA GLN A 28 8.59 7.07 19.90
C GLN A 28 8.83 8.20 18.89
N LYS A 29 9.76 9.13 19.19
CA LYS A 29 10.14 10.22 18.27
C LYS A 29 10.70 9.69 16.94
N LEU A 30 11.49 8.62 16.97
CA LEU A 30 12.01 7.99 15.75
C LEU A 30 10.87 7.37 14.92
N TYR A 31 9.94 6.65 15.55
CA TYR A 31 8.77 6.11 14.85
C TYR A 31 7.91 7.23 14.26
N GLN A 32 7.67 8.30 15.00
CA GLN A 32 6.93 9.46 14.49
C GLN A 32 7.65 10.10 13.30
N LYS A 33 8.97 10.23 13.34
CA LYS A 33 9.75 10.74 12.19
C LYS A 33 9.58 9.87 10.95
N ILE A 34 9.66 8.54 11.11
CA ILE A 34 9.44 7.59 10.00
C ILE A 34 8.01 7.73 9.45
N ASP A 35 7.02 7.85 10.33
CA ASP A 35 5.62 8.01 9.95
C ASP A 35 5.39 9.31 9.18
N ASN A 36 5.98 10.42 9.62
CA ASN A 36 5.91 11.71 8.94
C ASN A 36 6.55 11.66 7.54
N ILE A 37 7.72 10.99 7.40
CA ILE A 37 8.38 10.81 6.10
C ILE A 37 7.48 10.04 5.12
N ARG A 38 6.83 8.98 5.59
CA ARG A 38 5.90 8.20 4.75
C ARG A 38 4.68 9.01 4.33
N THR A 39 4.10 9.76 5.26
CA THR A 39 2.97 10.65 4.98
C THR A 39 3.34 11.74 3.98
N ASP A 40 4.52 12.35 4.13
CA ASP A 40 5.04 13.35 3.18
C ASP A 40 5.24 12.76 1.79
N TYR A 41 5.82 11.56 1.71
CA TYR A 41 5.97 10.84 0.44
C TYR A 41 4.60 10.59 -0.24
N ILE A 42 3.62 10.10 0.50
CA ILE A 42 2.26 9.91 -0.01
C ILE A 42 1.67 11.22 -0.53
N ASN A 43 1.79 12.30 0.22
CA ASN A 43 1.26 13.60 -0.17
C ASN A 43 1.92 14.13 -1.45
N LYS A 44 3.23 13.99 -1.58
CA LYS A 44 3.99 14.39 -2.77
C LYS A 44 3.58 13.57 -3.99
N THR A 45 3.52 12.23 -3.84
CA THR A 45 3.11 11.34 -4.93
C THR A 45 1.70 11.68 -5.42
N ILE A 46 0.74 11.90 -4.51
CA ILE A 46 -0.62 12.29 -4.88
C ILE A 46 -0.62 13.66 -5.58
N ALA A 47 0.14 14.63 -5.08
CA ALA A 47 0.24 15.94 -5.69
C ALA A 47 0.82 15.89 -7.11
N GLU A 48 1.84 15.06 -7.34
CA GLU A 48 2.43 14.83 -8.68
C GLU A 48 1.41 14.21 -9.63
N ILE A 49 0.67 13.18 -9.20
CA ILE A 49 -0.36 12.54 -10.01
C ILE A 49 -1.46 13.57 -10.39
N VAL A 50 -2.00 14.27 -9.41
CA VAL A 50 -3.11 15.23 -9.63
C VAL A 50 -2.65 16.42 -10.47
N LYS A 51 -1.37 16.84 -10.36
CA LYS A 51 -0.78 17.91 -11.18
C LYS A 51 -0.86 17.64 -12.67
N THR A 52 -0.86 16.39 -13.11
CA THR A 52 -1.02 16.01 -14.52
C THR A 52 -2.43 16.24 -15.05
N LYS A 53 -3.40 16.55 -14.16
CA LYS A 53 -4.82 16.81 -14.48
C LYS A 53 -5.44 15.73 -15.36
N PRO A 54 -5.34 14.44 -15.00
CA PRO A 54 -5.98 13.39 -15.78
C PRO A 54 -7.51 13.51 -15.66
N SER A 55 -8.24 13.05 -16.66
CA SER A 55 -9.72 12.99 -16.59
C SER A 55 -10.21 11.97 -15.56
N PHE A 56 -9.46 10.91 -15.37
CA PHE A 56 -9.74 9.88 -14.36
C PHE A 56 -8.45 9.21 -13.87
N ILE A 57 -8.52 8.63 -12.68
CA ILE A 57 -7.47 7.77 -12.10
C ILE A 57 -8.13 6.44 -11.73
N THR A 58 -7.52 5.33 -12.13
CA THR A 58 -8.02 3.99 -11.77
C THR A 58 -7.10 3.33 -10.77
N ILE A 59 -7.66 2.81 -9.69
CA ILE A 59 -6.95 2.03 -8.67
C ILE A 59 -7.64 0.68 -8.44
N GLU A 60 -6.89 -0.27 -7.88
CA GLU A 60 -7.41 -1.56 -7.47
C GLU A 60 -7.95 -1.50 -6.03
N ASP A 61 -9.06 -2.20 -5.74
CA ASP A 61 -9.56 -2.40 -4.37
C ASP A 61 -8.71 -3.43 -3.63
N LEU A 62 -7.65 -2.98 -2.96
CA LEU A 62 -6.74 -3.86 -2.23
C LEU A 62 -7.39 -4.42 -0.95
N ASN A 63 -7.38 -5.74 -0.79
CA ASN A 63 -7.79 -6.40 0.44
C ASN A 63 -6.74 -6.26 1.56
N VAL A 64 -6.52 -5.04 2.03
CA VAL A 64 -5.53 -4.74 3.08
C VAL A 64 -5.77 -5.56 4.35
N LYS A 65 -7.03 -5.75 4.78
CA LYS A 65 -7.37 -6.57 5.95
C LYS A 65 -6.94 -8.03 5.76
N GLY A 66 -7.13 -8.59 4.57
CA GLY A 66 -6.67 -9.94 4.22
C GLY A 66 -5.14 -10.04 4.22
N MET A 67 -4.46 -9.08 3.63
CA MET A 67 -2.99 -9.02 3.59
C MET A 67 -2.37 -8.94 5.00
N MET A 68 -3.01 -8.24 5.93
CA MET A 68 -2.55 -8.10 7.31
C MET A 68 -2.71 -9.38 8.16
N LYS A 69 -3.50 -10.37 7.72
CA LYS A 69 -3.58 -11.68 8.38
C LYS A 69 -2.28 -12.48 8.26
N ASN A 70 -1.46 -12.21 7.26
CA ASN A 70 -0.15 -12.83 7.10
C ASN A 70 0.83 -12.20 8.09
N ARG A 71 1.24 -12.95 9.13
CA ARG A 71 2.14 -12.50 10.21
C ARG A 71 3.50 -11.98 9.69
N HIS A 72 4.01 -12.54 8.60
CA HIS A 72 5.29 -12.13 8.03
C HIS A 72 5.21 -10.80 7.28
N LEU A 73 4.05 -10.48 6.71
CA LEU A 73 3.85 -9.29 5.90
C LEU A 73 3.08 -8.17 6.61
N SER A 74 2.36 -8.48 7.70
CA SER A 74 1.46 -7.54 8.37
C SER A 74 2.12 -6.20 8.73
N LYS A 75 3.34 -6.23 9.29
CA LYS A 75 4.10 -5.03 9.63
C LYS A 75 4.47 -4.21 8.39
N ALA A 76 4.90 -4.86 7.31
CA ALA A 76 5.22 -4.20 6.06
C ALA A 76 3.97 -3.59 5.43
N VAL A 77 2.88 -4.34 5.33
CA VAL A 77 1.59 -3.87 4.81
C VAL A 77 1.05 -2.67 5.60
N ALA A 78 1.05 -2.74 6.93
CA ALA A 78 0.63 -1.64 7.79
C ALA A 78 1.49 -0.38 7.56
N SER A 79 2.78 -0.57 7.32
CA SER A 79 3.72 0.53 7.09
C SER A 79 3.57 1.23 5.73
N GLN A 80 2.91 0.61 4.75
CA GLN A 80 2.66 1.20 3.43
C GLN A 80 1.51 2.21 3.41
N LYS A 81 0.66 2.20 4.46
CA LYS A 81 -0.45 3.17 4.61
C LYS A 81 -1.41 3.21 3.40
N PHE A 82 -1.72 2.05 2.80
CA PHE A 82 -2.61 1.95 1.63
C PHE A 82 -3.95 2.65 1.83
N TYR A 83 -4.55 2.53 3.02
CA TYR A 83 -5.81 3.21 3.33
C TYR A 83 -5.65 4.73 3.35
N GLU A 84 -4.59 5.26 3.98
CA GLU A 84 -4.30 6.69 4.00
C GLU A 84 -4.09 7.24 2.59
N PHE A 85 -3.34 6.52 1.74
CA PHE A 85 -3.15 6.87 0.34
C PHE A 85 -4.49 6.98 -0.40
N ARG A 86 -5.38 5.97 -0.30
CA ARG A 86 -6.69 5.96 -0.95
C ARG A 86 -7.55 7.15 -0.52
N ILE A 87 -7.67 7.40 0.78
CA ILE A 87 -8.51 8.51 1.29
C ILE A 87 -7.98 9.87 0.85
N LYS A 88 -6.66 10.07 0.91
CA LYS A 88 -6.05 11.34 0.47
C LYS A 88 -6.16 11.53 -1.05
N LEU A 89 -5.98 10.46 -1.83
CA LEU A 89 -6.16 10.50 -3.27
C LEU A 89 -7.60 10.87 -3.62
N GLN A 90 -8.58 10.23 -2.98
CA GLN A 90 -10.00 10.55 -3.17
C GLN A 90 -10.30 12.02 -2.91
N ALA A 91 -9.84 12.55 -1.75
CA ALA A 91 -10.05 13.94 -1.41
C ALA A 91 -9.46 14.88 -2.47
N LYS A 92 -8.23 14.58 -2.93
CA LYS A 92 -7.58 15.40 -3.97
C LYS A 92 -8.23 15.28 -5.35
N CYS A 93 -8.74 14.11 -5.71
CA CYS A 93 -9.52 13.92 -6.91
C CYS A 93 -10.80 14.76 -6.89
N ASN A 94 -11.55 14.72 -5.79
CA ASN A 94 -12.77 15.51 -5.61
C ASN A 94 -12.49 17.03 -5.69
N GLU A 95 -11.42 17.50 -5.04
CA GLU A 95 -11.02 18.92 -5.10
C GLU A 95 -10.66 19.39 -6.51
N ASN A 96 -10.19 18.50 -7.38
CA ASN A 96 -9.70 18.85 -8.72
C ASN A 96 -10.63 18.39 -9.87
N GLY A 97 -11.81 17.84 -9.55
CA GLY A 97 -12.76 17.35 -10.55
C GLY A 97 -12.27 16.12 -11.33
N ILE A 98 -11.38 15.33 -10.73
CA ILE A 98 -10.84 14.10 -11.32
C ILE A 98 -11.69 12.92 -10.87
N GLU A 99 -12.13 12.08 -11.79
CA GLU A 99 -12.87 10.85 -11.48
C GLU A 99 -11.92 9.81 -10.88
N LEU A 100 -12.19 9.31 -9.65
CA LEU A 100 -11.48 8.17 -9.09
C LEU A 100 -12.30 6.89 -9.29
N ARG A 101 -11.76 5.94 -10.02
CA ARG A 101 -12.35 4.65 -10.36
C ARG A 101 -11.70 3.55 -9.53
N VAL A 102 -12.50 2.71 -8.90
CA VAL A 102 -12.01 1.59 -8.09
C VAL A 102 -12.43 0.30 -8.76
N VAL A 103 -11.47 -0.46 -9.25
CA VAL A 103 -11.70 -1.75 -9.90
C VAL A 103 -11.70 -2.86 -8.85
N ASP A 104 -12.63 -3.81 -9.01
CA ASP A 104 -12.77 -4.94 -8.09
C ASP A 104 -11.46 -5.73 -7.93
N ARG A 105 -11.19 -6.17 -6.72
CA ARG A 105 -9.98 -6.92 -6.33
C ARG A 105 -9.79 -8.26 -7.04
N TRP A 106 -10.84 -8.82 -7.61
CA TRP A 106 -10.81 -10.07 -8.36
C TRP A 106 -10.58 -9.87 -9.85
N TYR A 107 -10.55 -8.61 -10.30
CA TYR A 107 -10.22 -8.30 -11.69
C TYR A 107 -8.80 -8.76 -12.00
N PRO A 108 -8.59 -9.65 -12.99
CA PRO A 108 -7.29 -10.27 -13.23
C PRO A 108 -6.34 -9.34 -14.01
N SER A 109 -6.13 -8.12 -13.54
CA SER A 109 -5.36 -7.06 -14.22
C SER A 109 -3.97 -7.54 -14.66
N SER A 110 -3.23 -8.18 -13.77
CA SER A 110 -1.86 -8.65 -14.03
C SER A 110 -1.80 -9.92 -14.89
N LYS A 111 -2.88 -10.69 -14.98
CA LYS A 111 -2.96 -11.95 -15.74
C LYS A 111 -3.56 -11.77 -17.12
N THR A 112 -4.24 -10.68 -17.38
CA THR A 112 -4.89 -10.41 -18.67
C THR A 112 -3.90 -9.78 -19.63
N CYS A 113 -3.81 -10.29 -20.83
CA CYS A 113 -3.02 -9.66 -21.89
C CYS A 113 -3.70 -8.38 -22.35
N HIS A 114 -3.00 -7.25 -22.29
CA HIS A 114 -3.56 -5.98 -22.72
C HIS A 114 -3.91 -5.98 -24.22
N CYS A 115 -3.13 -6.67 -25.05
CA CYS A 115 -3.33 -6.73 -26.50
C CYS A 115 -4.55 -7.58 -26.90
N CYS A 116 -4.56 -8.88 -26.56
CA CYS A 116 -5.58 -9.83 -27.03
C CYS A 116 -6.64 -10.20 -25.98
N LYS A 117 -6.54 -9.66 -24.77
CA LYS A 117 -7.44 -9.91 -23.61
C LYS A 117 -7.46 -11.37 -23.12
N ASN A 118 -6.58 -12.23 -23.62
CA ASN A 118 -6.43 -13.59 -23.10
C ASN A 118 -5.90 -13.59 -21.66
N ILE A 119 -6.42 -14.51 -20.83
CA ILE A 119 -6.01 -14.61 -19.41
C ILE A 119 -4.98 -15.72 -19.25
N LYS A 120 -3.77 -15.36 -18.84
CA LYS A 120 -2.68 -16.28 -18.57
C LYS A 120 -2.81 -16.87 -17.16
N LYS A 121 -3.17 -18.16 -17.06
CA LYS A 121 -3.43 -18.83 -15.78
C LYS A 121 -2.16 -19.16 -15.00
N ASP A 122 -1.08 -19.46 -15.70
CA ASP A 122 0.21 -19.95 -15.20
C ASP A 122 1.22 -18.86 -14.81
N LEU A 123 0.81 -17.59 -14.82
CA LEU A 123 1.67 -16.46 -14.44
C LEU A 123 2.02 -16.54 -12.94
N ARG A 124 3.32 -16.65 -12.63
CA ARG A 124 3.84 -16.72 -11.26
C ARG A 124 4.02 -15.32 -10.65
N LEU A 125 3.98 -15.22 -9.34
CA LEU A 125 4.24 -13.95 -8.63
C LEU A 125 5.68 -13.44 -8.82
N SER A 126 6.63 -14.35 -9.09
CA SER A 126 8.03 -14.02 -9.38
C SER A 126 8.25 -13.43 -10.78
N ASP A 127 7.30 -13.64 -11.70
CA ASP A 127 7.47 -13.22 -13.08
C ASP A 127 7.27 -11.70 -13.15
N ARG A 128 8.30 -11.00 -13.62
CA ARG A 128 8.26 -9.53 -13.81
C ARG A 128 7.87 -9.13 -15.21
N ILE A 129 8.08 -10.01 -16.18
CA ILE A 129 7.76 -9.78 -17.58
C ILE A 129 6.53 -10.62 -17.95
N PHE A 130 5.52 -9.96 -18.47
CA PHE A 130 4.35 -10.60 -19.04
C PHE A 130 4.64 -10.99 -20.49
N LYS A 131 4.41 -12.26 -20.85
CA LYS A 131 4.58 -12.79 -22.22
C LYS A 131 3.29 -13.50 -22.61
N CYS A 132 2.72 -13.14 -23.75
CA CYS A 132 1.52 -13.76 -24.29
C CYS A 132 1.80 -14.50 -25.59
N ASP A 133 1.03 -15.53 -25.89
CA ASP A 133 1.12 -16.32 -27.13
C ASP A 133 0.78 -15.50 -28.38
N CYS A 134 0.08 -14.35 -28.21
CA CYS A 134 -0.15 -13.41 -29.31
C CYS A 134 1.10 -12.59 -29.69
N GLY A 135 2.24 -12.82 -29.06
CA GLY A 135 3.50 -12.09 -29.28
C GLY A 135 3.69 -10.84 -28.42
N TYR A 136 2.67 -10.44 -27.61
CA TYR A 136 2.79 -9.28 -26.71
C TYR A 136 3.73 -9.60 -25.54
N ILE A 137 4.73 -8.72 -25.35
CA ILE A 137 5.71 -8.82 -24.25
C ILE A 137 5.79 -7.45 -23.60
N GLU A 138 5.61 -7.39 -22.27
CA GLU A 138 5.64 -6.13 -21.53
C GLU A 138 6.04 -6.37 -20.07
N ASP A 139 6.43 -5.32 -19.33
CA ASP A 139 6.50 -5.36 -17.88
C ASP A 139 5.13 -5.72 -17.30
N ARG A 140 5.11 -6.65 -16.34
CA ARG A 140 3.86 -7.18 -15.78
C ARG A 140 3.01 -6.10 -15.09
N ASP A 141 3.66 -5.20 -14.36
CA ASP A 141 2.96 -4.18 -13.59
C ASP A 141 2.45 -3.07 -14.53
N PHE A 142 3.20 -2.78 -15.60
CA PHE A 142 2.74 -1.87 -16.66
C PHE A 142 1.56 -2.47 -17.46
N ASN A 143 1.62 -3.76 -17.84
CA ASN A 143 0.49 -4.46 -18.44
C ASN A 143 -0.77 -4.41 -17.55
N ALA A 144 -0.59 -4.61 -16.23
CA ALA A 144 -1.69 -4.51 -15.26
C ALA A 144 -2.27 -3.09 -15.20
N ALA A 145 -1.42 -2.07 -15.20
CA ALA A 145 -1.85 -0.68 -15.21
C ALA A 145 -2.68 -0.33 -16.46
N LEU A 146 -2.28 -0.81 -17.63
CA LEU A 146 -3.05 -0.63 -18.88
C LEU A 146 -4.42 -1.33 -18.79
N ASN A 147 -4.48 -2.53 -18.24
CA ASN A 147 -5.74 -3.25 -18.06
C ASN A 147 -6.66 -2.57 -17.04
N LEU A 148 -6.12 -2.02 -15.96
CA LEU A 148 -6.88 -1.24 -14.98
C LEU A 148 -7.42 0.05 -15.60
N ARG A 149 -6.62 0.76 -16.40
CA ARG A 149 -7.05 1.97 -17.11
C ARG A 149 -8.27 1.68 -18.00
N ASP A 150 -8.22 0.55 -18.71
CA ASP A 150 -9.23 0.16 -19.70
C ASP A 150 -10.37 -0.71 -19.12
N ALA A 151 -10.41 -0.87 -17.78
CA ALA A 151 -11.46 -1.64 -17.12
C ALA A 151 -12.84 -1.01 -17.34
N MET A 152 -13.79 -1.81 -17.81
CA MET A 152 -15.17 -1.37 -18.10
C MET A 152 -16.07 -1.38 -16.86
N THR A 153 -15.70 -2.16 -15.83
CA THR A 153 -16.45 -2.28 -14.57
C THR A 153 -15.63 -1.73 -13.42
N TYR A 154 -16.12 -0.69 -12.79
CA TYR A 154 -15.53 -0.05 -11.62
C TYR A 154 -16.60 0.60 -10.77
N GLU A 155 -16.31 0.83 -9.50
CA GLU A 155 -17.10 1.67 -8.61
C GLU A 155 -16.52 3.08 -8.62
N GLY A 156 -17.39 4.08 -8.71
CA GLY A 156 -17.02 5.48 -8.44
C GLY A 156 -16.72 5.62 -6.95
N ALA A 157 -15.62 6.22 -6.60
CA ALA A 157 -15.20 6.39 -5.21
C ALA A 157 -15.63 7.75 -4.67
#